data_74a658574d3b4b8d75af0356b4630005
#
_entry.id   74a658574d3b4b8d75af0356b4630005
#
_cell.length_a   1.000
_cell.length_b   1.000
_cell.length_c   1.000
_cell.angle_alpha   90.00
_cell.angle_beta   90.00
_cell.angle_gamma   90.00
#
_symmetry.space_group_name_H-M   'P 1'
#
loop_
_entity.id
_entity.type
_entity.pdbx_description
1 polymer ?
#
loop_
_entity_poly.entity_id
_entity_poly.type
_entity_poly.pdbx_seq_one_letter_code
_entity_poly.pdbx_strand_id
1 'polypeptide(L)'
;MDQNTLYHQILSFANQNPACHLATVEGDQPRVRGLLMWYADETGFYFHTASTKNLAKQLIENPKVEVAFLKRTENQAEMAAMRLNGVAQIIDDKALEERLLNERPWLKSYDQIASGSQLVIFKIANGEAHIWNMSANLREDKIEKVRI
;
A
#
# COMPACT_ATOMS: atom_id res chain seq x y z
N MET A 1 -17.43 4.36 16.60
CA MET A 1 -17.35 3.05 15.90
C MET A 1 -16.34 2.19 16.63
N ASP A 2 -16.61 0.90 16.80
CA ASP A 2 -15.61 0.04 17.45
C ASP A 2 -14.41 -0.19 16.52
N GLN A 3 -13.26 -0.46 17.12
CA GLN A 3 -12.00 -0.57 16.39
C GLN A 3 -11.98 -1.73 15.39
N ASN A 4 -12.65 -2.83 15.70
CA ASN A 4 -12.72 -3.98 14.80
C ASN A 4 -13.52 -3.65 13.53
N THR A 5 -14.64 -2.98 13.68
CA THR A 5 -15.44 -2.52 12.53
C THR A 5 -14.66 -1.54 11.66
N LEU A 6 -13.97 -0.58 12.29
CA LEU A 6 -13.12 0.37 11.56
C LEU A 6 -11.98 -0.35 10.81
N TYR A 7 -11.36 -1.33 11.46
CA TYR A 7 -10.30 -2.13 10.84
C TYR A 7 -10.80 -2.84 9.56
N HIS A 8 -11.97 -3.47 9.63
CA HIS A 8 -12.56 -4.12 8.45
C HIS A 8 -12.93 -3.13 7.35
N GLN A 9 -13.38 -1.94 7.71
CA GLN A 9 -13.62 -0.88 6.73
C GLN A 9 -12.33 -0.43 6.02
N ILE A 10 -11.23 -0.34 6.75
CA ILE A 10 -9.90 -0.02 6.21
C ILE A 10 -9.48 -1.08 5.18
N LEU A 11 -9.56 -2.36 5.53
CA LEU A 11 -9.23 -3.44 4.61
C LEU A 11 -10.09 -3.42 3.34
N SER A 12 -11.40 -3.23 3.54
CA SER A 12 -12.36 -3.17 2.44
C SER A 12 -12.08 -1.99 1.51
N PHE A 13 -11.80 -0.81 2.08
CA PHE A 13 -11.50 0.39 1.30
C PHE A 13 -10.28 0.17 0.40
N ALA A 14 -9.20 -0.37 0.96
CA ALA A 14 -7.97 -0.63 0.20
C ALA A 14 -8.21 -1.64 -0.91
N ASN A 15 -8.89 -2.75 -0.63
CA ASN A 15 -9.16 -3.79 -1.62
C ASN A 15 -10.09 -3.32 -2.74
N GLN A 16 -11.02 -2.42 -2.44
CA GLN A 16 -11.93 -1.83 -3.45
C GLN A 16 -11.27 -0.72 -4.26
N ASN A 17 -10.22 -0.09 -3.73
CA ASN A 17 -9.51 1.03 -4.36
C ASN A 17 -8.01 0.78 -4.38
N PRO A 18 -7.54 -0.29 -5.08
CA PRO A 18 -6.14 -0.71 -4.95
C PRO A 18 -5.14 0.19 -5.67
N ALA A 19 -5.57 1.03 -6.60
CA ALA A 19 -4.70 2.03 -7.22
C ALA A 19 -4.38 3.11 -6.17
N CYS A 20 -3.11 3.24 -5.83
CA CYS A 20 -2.68 4.06 -4.70
C CYS A 20 -1.38 4.80 -5.00
N HIS A 21 -1.02 5.70 -4.09
CA HIS A 21 0.27 6.39 -4.11
C HIS A 21 1.02 6.04 -2.84
N LEU A 22 2.23 5.53 -3.00
CA LEU A 22 3.08 5.14 -1.88
C LEU A 22 4.26 6.10 -1.77
N ALA A 23 4.43 6.65 -0.57
CA ALA A 23 5.53 7.53 -0.23
C ALA A 23 6.62 6.78 0.53
N THR A 24 7.86 7.03 0.16
CA THR A 24 9.07 6.58 0.84
C THR A 24 9.94 7.79 1.16
N VAL A 25 11.02 7.56 1.88
CA VAL A 25 12.02 8.60 2.18
C VAL A 25 13.38 8.13 1.69
N GLU A 26 14.01 8.96 0.85
CA GLU A 26 15.39 8.75 0.39
C GLU A 26 16.26 9.83 0.99
N GLY A 27 17.07 9.49 2.00
CA GLY A 27 17.75 10.47 2.83
C GLY A 27 16.71 11.31 3.60
N ASP A 28 16.61 12.58 3.30
CA ASP A 28 15.57 13.49 3.81
C ASP A 28 14.53 13.90 2.74
N GLN A 29 14.63 13.32 1.53
CA GLN A 29 13.74 13.64 0.43
C GLN A 29 12.57 12.68 0.38
N PRO A 30 11.31 13.16 0.51
CA PRO A 30 10.14 12.33 0.24
C PRO A 30 10.09 11.94 -1.24
N ARG A 31 9.75 10.68 -1.49
CA ARG A 31 9.52 10.17 -2.84
C ARG A 31 8.13 9.55 -2.89
N VAL A 32 7.41 9.75 -3.99
CA VAL A 32 6.07 9.19 -4.17
C VAL A 32 5.94 8.58 -5.57
N ARG A 33 5.19 7.49 -5.68
CA ARG A 33 4.86 6.84 -6.95
C ARG A 33 3.49 6.18 -6.87
N GLY A 34 2.86 6.05 -8.03
CA GLY A 34 1.65 5.25 -8.16
C GLY A 34 1.96 3.76 -8.14
N LEU A 35 1.13 2.99 -7.46
CA LEU A 35 1.20 1.53 -7.41
C LEU A 35 -0.20 0.94 -7.48
N LEU A 36 -0.26 -0.33 -7.82
CA LEU A 36 -1.46 -1.14 -7.68
C LEU A 36 -1.23 -2.13 -6.55
N MET A 37 -1.90 -1.92 -5.41
CA MET A 37 -1.83 -2.87 -4.30
C MET A 37 -2.30 -4.26 -4.76
N TRP A 38 -1.67 -5.30 -4.26
CA TRP A 38 -2.08 -6.67 -4.57
C TRP A 38 -3.33 -7.04 -3.77
N TYR A 39 -3.23 -7.12 -2.46
CA TYR A 39 -4.38 -7.35 -1.57
C TYR A 39 -4.07 -6.93 -0.14
N ALA A 40 -5.09 -6.83 0.69
CA ALA A 40 -4.96 -6.60 2.13
C ALA A 40 -5.85 -7.56 2.90
N ASP A 41 -5.33 -8.08 4.00
CA ASP A 41 -6.06 -8.89 4.97
C ASP A 41 -5.55 -8.57 6.39
N GLU A 42 -5.95 -9.37 7.37
CA GLU A 42 -5.55 -9.14 8.77
C GLU A 42 -4.04 -9.29 8.99
N THR A 43 -3.30 -9.85 8.06
CA THR A 43 -1.84 -9.99 8.17
C THR A 43 -1.08 -8.80 7.61
N GLY A 44 -1.73 -7.92 6.87
CA GLY A 44 -1.11 -6.71 6.33
C GLY A 44 -1.60 -6.33 4.94
N PHE A 45 -0.95 -5.33 4.39
CA PHE A 45 -1.22 -4.78 3.06
C PHE A 45 -0.08 -5.18 2.12
N TYR A 46 -0.39 -5.97 1.10
CA TYR A 46 0.61 -6.63 0.25
C TYR A 46 0.78 -5.92 -1.07
N PHE A 47 2.04 -5.73 -1.44
CA PHE A 47 2.48 -5.06 -2.67
C PHE A 47 3.59 -5.86 -3.32
N HIS A 48 3.90 -5.52 -4.56
CA HIS A 48 5.09 -6.03 -5.21
C HIS A 48 5.81 -4.94 -5.99
N THR A 49 7.09 -5.16 -6.19
CA THR A 49 7.96 -4.33 -7.00
C THR A 49 9.06 -5.21 -7.60
N ALA A 50 10.08 -4.61 -8.17
CA ALA A 50 11.22 -5.31 -8.72
C ALA A 50 12.52 -4.80 -8.09
N SER A 51 13.49 -5.66 -7.91
CA SER A 51 14.74 -5.36 -7.21
C SER A 51 15.55 -4.22 -7.83
N THR A 52 15.39 -3.99 -9.13
CA THR A 52 16.10 -2.91 -9.85
C THR A 52 15.42 -1.56 -9.74
N LYS A 53 14.20 -1.50 -9.21
CA LYS A 53 13.47 -0.23 -9.05
C LYS A 53 13.98 0.56 -7.85
N ASN A 54 13.89 1.88 -7.94
CA ASN A 54 14.23 2.78 -6.83
C ASN A 54 13.42 2.50 -5.58
N LEU A 55 12.15 2.12 -5.74
CA LEU A 55 11.28 1.74 -4.61
C LEU A 55 11.92 0.64 -3.76
N ALA A 56 12.38 -0.44 -4.37
CA ALA A 56 13.01 -1.55 -3.64
C ALA A 56 14.22 -1.07 -2.84
N LYS A 57 15.07 -0.26 -3.46
CA LYS A 57 16.27 0.30 -2.81
C LYS A 57 15.90 1.21 -1.63
N GLN A 58 14.89 2.04 -1.81
CA GLN A 58 14.42 2.97 -0.77
C GLN A 58 13.83 2.23 0.42
N LEU A 59 13.05 1.16 0.19
CA LEU A 59 12.48 0.34 1.26
C LEU A 59 13.53 -0.37 2.09
N ILE A 60 14.63 -0.80 1.48
CA ILE A 60 15.76 -1.43 2.18
C ILE A 60 16.47 -0.42 3.08
N GLU A 61 16.71 0.79 2.59
CA GLU A 61 17.40 1.83 3.34
C GLU A 61 16.53 2.44 4.45
N ASN A 62 15.25 2.69 4.16
CA ASN A 62 14.30 3.23 5.11
C ASN A 62 12.92 2.61 4.88
N PRO A 63 12.49 1.66 5.72
CA PRO A 63 11.24 0.95 5.51
C PRO A 63 9.98 1.74 5.93
N LYS A 64 10.11 2.94 6.45
CA LYS A 64 8.96 3.77 6.81
C LYS A 64 8.26 4.27 5.57
N VAL A 65 6.95 4.07 5.52
CA VAL A 65 6.13 4.40 4.35
C VAL A 65 4.80 5.02 4.76
N GLU A 66 4.18 5.71 3.81
CA GLU A 66 2.78 6.09 3.91
C GLU A 66 2.12 5.88 2.54
N VAL A 67 0.89 5.40 2.56
CA VAL A 67 0.13 5.10 1.34
C VAL A 67 -1.18 5.86 1.38
N ALA A 68 -1.55 6.46 0.25
CA ALA A 68 -2.84 7.08 0.04
C ALA A 68 -3.64 6.29 -1.00
N PHE A 69 -4.82 5.82 -0.60
CA PHE A 69 -5.81 5.17 -1.46
C PHE A 69 -6.94 6.17 -1.68
N LEU A 70 -7.31 6.40 -2.92
CA LEU A 70 -8.35 7.37 -3.27
C LEU A 70 -9.58 6.64 -3.83
N LYS A 71 -10.75 6.91 -3.24
CA LYS A 71 -11.99 6.39 -3.77
C LYS A 71 -12.29 7.06 -5.12
N ARG A 72 -12.47 6.23 -6.14
CA ARG A 72 -12.85 6.70 -7.47
C ARG A 72 -14.32 7.10 -7.45
N THR A 73 -14.62 8.35 -7.79
CA THR A 73 -15.97 8.87 -7.84
C THR A 73 -16.08 10.04 -8.81
N GLU A 74 -17.22 10.17 -9.47
CA GLU A 74 -17.52 11.33 -10.32
C GLU A 74 -18.11 12.49 -9.50
N ASN A 75 -18.69 12.19 -8.34
CA ASN A 75 -19.23 13.19 -7.43
C ASN A 75 -18.20 13.59 -6.38
N GLN A 76 -17.68 14.80 -6.49
CA GLN A 76 -16.66 15.31 -5.59
C GLN A 76 -17.11 15.33 -4.11
N ALA A 77 -18.40 15.49 -3.86
CA ALA A 77 -18.95 15.46 -2.49
C ALA A 77 -18.84 14.08 -1.83
N GLU A 78 -18.70 13.02 -2.63
CA GLU A 78 -18.52 11.65 -2.17
C GLU A 78 -17.06 11.23 -2.09
N MET A 79 -16.14 12.15 -2.35
CA MET A 79 -14.71 11.87 -2.32
C MET A 79 -14.30 11.37 -0.95
N ALA A 80 -13.51 10.31 -0.95
CA ALA A 80 -12.92 9.74 0.25
C ALA A 80 -11.52 9.24 -0.05
N ALA A 81 -10.66 9.28 0.94
CA ALA A 81 -9.31 8.77 0.86
C ALA A 81 -8.97 8.01 2.14
N MET A 82 -8.17 6.99 2.01
CA MET A 82 -7.63 6.28 3.16
C MET A 82 -6.13 6.48 3.18
N ARG A 83 -5.58 6.81 4.34
CA ARG A 83 -4.14 6.85 4.54
C ARG A 83 -3.72 5.75 5.49
N LEU A 84 -2.61 5.14 5.17
CA LEU A 84 -2.00 4.05 5.89
C LEU A 84 -0.53 4.37 6.06
N ASN A 85 -0.06 4.56 7.28
CA ASN A 85 1.37 4.59 7.54
C ASN A 85 1.82 3.27 8.18
N GLY A 86 3.09 2.98 8.07
CA GLY A 86 3.63 1.78 8.68
C GLY A 86 5.05 1.50 8.25
N VAL A 87 5.45 0.26 8.45
CA VAL A 87 6.78 -0.23 8.12
C VAL A 87 6.66 -1.29 7.03
N ALA A 88 7.39 -1.09 5.94
CA ALA A 88 7.45 -2.08 4.86
C ALA A 88 8.37 -3.24 5.27
N GLN A 89 7.87 -4.45 5.11
CA GLN A 89 8.61 -5.68 5.38
C GLN A 89 8.71 -6.48 4.08
N ILE A 90 9.92 -6.74 3.64
CA ILE A 90 10.16 -7.59 2.47
C ILE A 90 9.88 -9.04 2.86
N ILE A 91 9.10 -9.73 2.04
CA ILE A 91 8.65 -11.09 2.28
C ILE A 91 9.39 -12.04 1.33
N ASP A 92 10.11 -12.98 1.90
CA ASP A 92 10.76 -14.06 1.17
C ASP A 92 9.94 -15.35 1.41
N ASP A 93 8.95 -15.57 0.54
CA ASP A 93 8.03 -16.69 0.63
C ASP A 93 7.73 -17.18 -0.79
N LYS A 94 8.23 -18.35 -1.13
CA LYS A 94 8.07 -18.92 -2.47
C LYS A 94 6.63 -19.26 -2.82
N ALA A 95 5.84 -19.74 -1.86
CA ALA A 95 4.44 -20.04 -2.10
C ALA A 95 3.64 -18.77 -2.42
N LEU A 96 3.94 -17.68 -1.72
CA LEU A 96 3.34 -16.39 -1.98
C LEU A 96 3.77 -15.82 -3.34
N GLU A 97 5.03 -15.97 -3.70
CA GLU A 97 5.56 -15.58 -5.00
C GLU A 97 4.87 -16.35 -6.14
N GLU A 98 4.71 -17.67 -6.01
CA GLU A 98 3.99 -18.48 -6.99
C GLU A 98 2.54 -18.05 -7.14
N ARG A 99 1.87 -17.77 -6.03
CA ARG A 99 0.50 -17.24 -6.05
C ARG A 99 0.43 -15.92 -6.81
N LEU A 100 1.35 -14.99 -6.56
CA LEU A 100 1.40 -13.71 -7.25
C LEU A 100 1.60 -13.91 -8.75
N LEU A 101 2.53 -14.76 -9.16
CA LEU A 101 2.80 -15.04 -10.56
C LEU A 101 1.63 -15.72 -11.27
N ASN A 102 0.84 -16.53 -10.56
CA ASN A 102 -0.39 -17.12 -11.10
C ASN A 102 -1.50 -16.09 -11.27
N GLU A 103 -1.64 -15.16 -10.33
CA GLU A 103 -2.66 -14.11 -10.39
C GLU A 103 -2.28 -12.97 -11.35
N ARG A 104 -0.97 -12.72 -11.52
CA ARG A 104 -0.41 -11.65 -12.37
C ARG A 104 0.68 -12.22 -13.29
N PRO A 105 0.31 -13.04 -14.30
CA PRO A 105 1.28 -13.78 -15.11
C PRO A 105 2.21 -12.89 -15.94
N TRP A 106 1.86 -11.63 -16.21
CA TRP A 106 2.73 -10.70 -16.90
C TRP A 106 4.03 -10.41 -16.13
N LEU A 107 4.06 -10.66 -14.84
CA LEU A 107 5.26 -10.45 -14.02
C LEU A 107 6.39 -11.45 -14.37
N LYS A 108 6.06 -12.57 -15.01
CA LYS A 108 7.05 -13.58 -15.42
C LYS A 108 8.03 -13.08 -16.47
N SER A 109 7.70 -12.00 -17.18
CA SER A 109 8.56 -11.44 -18.23
C SER A 109 9.50 -10.34 -17.74
N TYR A 110 9.46 -9.98 -16.47
CA TYR A 110 10.24 -8.85 -15.95
C TYR A 110 11.75 -9.07 -16.03
N ASP A 111 12.21 -10.28 -15.82
CA ASP A 111 13.64 -10.64 -15.96
C ASP A 111 14.13 -10.54 -17.40
N GLN A 112 13.24 -10.74 -18.38
CA GLN A 112 13.54 -10.58 -19.81
C GLN A 112 13.68 -9.10 -20.21
N ILE A 113 12.93 -8.20 -19.54
CA ILE A 113 12.96 -6.77 -19.81
C ILE A 113 14.18 -6.12 -19.15
N ALA A 114 14.50 -6.52 -17.92
CA ALA A 114 15.64 -6.00 -17.16
C ALA A 114 16.42 -7.15 -16.57
N SER A 115 17.53 -7.52 -17.20
CA SER A 115 18.40 -8.62 -16.77
C SER A 115 18.83 -8.45 -15.31
N GLY A 116 18.67 -9.49 -14.51
CA GLY A 116 19.00 -9.50 -13.09
C GLY A 116 17.94 -8.89 -12.18
N SER A 117 16.84 -8.39 -12.73
CA SER A 117 15.73 -7.91 -11.92
C SER A 117 14.95 -9.08 -11.34
N GLN A 118 14.70 -9.02 -10.02
CA GLN A 118 13.95 -10.04 -9.31
C GLN A 118 12.66 -9.44 -8.75
N LEU A 119 11.61 -10.26 -8.69
CA LEU A 119 10.37 -9.88 -8.06
C LEU A 119 10.58 -9.69 -6.55
N VAL A 120 10.03 -8.61 -6.02
CA VAL A 120 10.08 -8.29 -4.58
C VAL A 120 8.65 -8.15 -4.09
N ILE A 121 8.26 -8.96 -3.11
CA ILE A 121 6.99 -8.82 -2.39
C ILE A 121 7.28 -8.12 -1.06
N PHE A 122 6.46 -7.14 -0.72
CA PHE A 122 6.53 -6.51 0.60
C PHE A 122 5.13 -6.31 1.16
N LYS A 123 5.04 -6.26 2.48
CA LYS A 123 3.80 -5.89 3.17
C LYS A 123 4.03 -4.70 4.08
N ILE A 124 2.97 -3.94 4.31
CA ILE A 124 2.96 -2.85 5.27
C ILE A 124 2.16 -3.29 6.48
N ALA A 125 2.75 -3.12 7.65
CA ALA A 125 2.16 -3.44 8.94
C ALA A 125 2.75 -2.50 10.01
N ASN A 126 2.32 -2.67 11.25
CA ASN A 126 2.86 -1.94 12.41
C ASN A 126 2.74 -0.42 12.27
N GLY A 127 1.57 0.03 11.91
CA GLY A 127 1.27 1.44 11.76
C GLY A 127 -0.17 1.76 12.13
N GLU A 128 -0.71 2.77 11.50
CA GLU A 128 -2.11 3.13 11.70
C GLU A 128 -2.74 3.62 10.40
N ALA A 129 -4.06 3.49 10.33
CA ALA A 129 -4.83 3.89 9.17
C ALA A 129 -6.06 4.68 9.59
N HIS A 130 -6.54 5.51 8.67
CA HIS A 130 -7.77 6.26 8.84
C HIS A 130 -8.40 6.58 7.48
N ILE A 131 -9.69 6.84 7.50
CA ILE A 131 -10.45 7.26 6.31
C ILE A 131 -10.82 8.73 6.46
N TRP A 132 -10.44 9.53 5.48
CA TRP A 132 -10.85 10.91 5.31
C TRP A 132 -12.02 10.96 4.30
N ASN A 133 -13.00 11.79 4.57
CA ASN A 133 -14.06 12.08 3.59
C ASN A 133 -14.44 13.59 3.70
N MET A 134 -15.37 14.03 2.86
CA MET A 134 -15.74 15.44 2.83
C MET A 134 -16.34 15.95 4.15
N SER A 135 -17.00 15.09 4.92
CA SER A 135 -17.54 15.48 6.23
C SER A 135 -16.43 15.68 7.27
N ALA A 136 -15.28 15.08 7.08
CA ALA A 136 -14.10 15.23 7.94
C ALA A 136 -13.19 16.38 7.51
N ASN A 137 -13.48 17.01 6.38
CA ASN A 137 -12.69 18.14 5.90
C ASN A 137 -12.76 19.29 6.93
N LEU A 138 -11.61 19.86 7.25
CA LEU A 138 -11.44 20.88 8.31
C LEU A 138 -11.66 20.36 9.75
N ARG A 139 -11.83 19.04 9.93
CA ARG A 139 -11.98 18.39 11.23
C ARG A 139 -11.11 17.12 11.30
N GLU A 140 -9.94 17.17 10.73
CA GLU A 140 -9.04 16.01 10.65
C GLU A 140 -8.61 15.50 12.02
N ASP A 141 -8.58 16.38 13.03
CA ASP A 141 -8.29 16.04 14.43
C ASP A 141 -9.34 15.12 15.06
N LYS A 142 -10.53 15.00 14.45
CA LYS A 142 -11.62 14.15 14.92
C LYS A 142 -11.70 12.81 14.19
N ILE A 143 -10.86 12.57 13.20
CA ILE A 143 -10.87 11.30 12.46
C ILE A 143 -10.37 10.18 13.37
N GLU A 144 -11.18 9.13 13.49
CA GLU A 144 -10.78 7.92 14.21
C GLU A 144 -9.68 7.18 13.43
N LYS A 145 -8.67 6.70 14.16
CA LYS A 145 -7.57 5.93 13.62
C LYS A 145 -7.58 4.55 14.22
N VAL A 146 -7.11 3.58 13.45
CA VAL A 146 -6.98 2.20 13.88
C VAL A 146 -5.54 1.72 13.67
N ARG A 147 -5.03 0.95 14.60
CA ARG A 147 -3.74 0.28 14.44
C ARG A 147 -3.88 -0.92 13.50
N ILE A 148 -2.85 -1.13 12.72
CA ILE A 148 -2.76 -2.24 11.78
C ILE A 148 -1.57 -3.13 12.10
#